data_6154bbda5ce4ecdd14322092007086d8
#
_entry.id   6154bbda5ce4ecdd14322092007086d8
#
_cell.length_a   1.000
_cell.length_b   1.000
_cell.length_c   1.000
_cell.angle_alpha   90.00
_cell.angle_beta   90.00
_cell.angle_gamma   90.00
#
_symmetry.space_group_name_H-M   'P 1'
#
loop_
_entity.id
_entity.type
_entity.pdbx_description
1 polymer ?
#
loop_
_entity_poly.entity_id
_entity_poly.type
_entity_poly.pdbx_seq_one_letter_code
_entity_poly.pdbx_strand_id
1 'polypeptide(L)'
;MKTTTPHLFTTMILSSLFTFSNCTEEFDDCFYLTDEVVTKKYPLDDFNQLETFVPGEYTLKQGSTRSIEITGHPRYLDSLSNQVYNKRLSISNRFPFCEDNAPFKAVITLPKIKKILIDAKSKVTIEDFENQEELGITLSKKSFLDINQFKGTHKFYMQLREDTKITSNTPLDKIDSLKVVIEGDGHLGGFNIPAKNVAISILGKGYCEVNAIEKLHVVIKGDANVVSKGMPSLYKSITGRGDVYFKD
;
A
#
# COMPACT_ATOMS: atom_id res chain seq x y z
N MET A 1 -41.22 -4.53 88.39
CA MET A 1 -40.11 -3.88 87.69
C MET A 1 -39.41 -4.91 86.89
N LYS A 2 -39.63 -4.91 85.57
CA LYS A 2 -39.03 -5.92 84.62
C LYS A 2 -38.03 -5.16 83.77
N THR A 3 -36.78 -5.57 83.85
CA THR A 3 -35.68 -5.08 83.02
C THR A 3 -35.58 -5.92 81.77
N THR A 4 -35.75 -5.32 80.65
CA THR A 4 -35.57 -5.92 79.33
C THR A 4 -34.21 -5.56 78.73
N THR A 5 -33.37 -6.55 78.49
CA THR A 5 -32.08 -6.45 77.78
C THR A 5 -32.31 -6.49 76.26
N PRO A 6 -31.67 -5.63 75.46
CA PRO A 6 -31.74 -5.74 73.99
C PRO A 6 -30.68 -6.71 73.44
N HIS A 7 -31.13 -7.63 72.59
CA HIS A 7 -30.27 -8.50 71.79
C HIS A 7 -29.62 -7.74 70.63
N LEU A 8 -28.30 -7.77 70.62
CA LEU A 8 -27.47 -7.24 69.52
C LEU A 8 -27.43 -8.28 68.42
N PHE A 9 -28.07 -8.04 67.29
CA PHE A 9 -27.91 -8.84 66.07
C PHE A 9 -26.66 -8.40 65.36
N THR A 10 -25.61 -9.23 65.36
CA THR A 10 -24.42 -9.04 64.56
C THR A 10 -24.65 -9.63 63.18
N THR A 11 -24.87 -8.80 62.20
CA THR A 11 -24.98 -9.20 60.78
C THR A 11 -23.58 -9.39 60.20
N MET A 12 -23.22 -10.61 59.96
CA MET A 12 -21.97 -11.01 59.34
C MET A 12 -22.12 -10.85 57.83
N ILE A 13 -21.55 -9.76 57.23
CA ILE A 13 -21.50 -9.52 55.78
C ILE A 13 -20.35 -10.37 55.23
N LEU A 14 -20.73 -11.46 54.56
CA LEU A 14 -19.80 -12.34 53.79
C LEU A 14 -19.52 -11.64 52.48
N SER A 15 -18.41 -10.89 52.39
CA SER A 15 -17.93 -10.31 51.12
C SER A 15 -17.23 -11.38 50.32
N SER A 16 -17.96 -11.93 49.34
CA SER A 16 -17.36 -12.80 48.31
C SER A 16 -16.50 -11.93 47.36
N LEU A 17 -15.19 -11.99 47.52
CA LEU A 17 -14.24 -11.49 46.51
C LEU A 17 -14.36 -12.37 45.26
N PHE A 18 -15.09 -11.91 44.26
CA PHE A 18 -14.97 -12.41 42.91
C PHE A 18 -13.65 -11.89 42.34
N THR A 19 -12.60 -12.68 42.39
CA THR A 19 -11.41 -12.47 41.56
C THR A 19 -11.79 -12.78 40.13
N PHE A 20 -12.08 -11.76 39.35
CA PHE A 20 -12.08 -11.91 37.89
C PHE A 20 -10.64 -12.17 37.48
N SER A 21 -10.31 -13.43 37.24
CA SER A 21 -9.15 -13.81 36.46
C SER A 21 -9.42 -13.30 35.05
N ASN A 22 -8.88 -12.11 34.71
CA ASN A 22 -8.71 -11.73 33.33
C ASN A 22 -7.73 -12.73 32.72
N CYS A 23 -8.22 -13.81 32.11
CA CYS A 23 -7.52 -14.50 31.07
C CYS A 23 -7.46 -13.54 29.88
N THR A 24 -6.47 -12.67 29.86
CA THR A 24 -5.94 -12.19 28.61
C THR A 24 -5.21 -13.38 28.00
N GLU A 25 -5.90 -14.21 27.24
CA GLU A 25 -5.22 -15.00 26.22
C GLU A 25 -4.63 -13.96 25.27
N GLU A 26 -3.36 -13.60 25.50
CA GLU A 26 -2.52 -13.07 24.45
C GLU A 26 -2.48 -14.20 23.41
N PHE A 27 -3.29 -14.05 22.38
CA PHE A 27 -3.11 -14.80 21.16
C PHE A 27 -1.79 -14.33 20.53
N ASP A 28 -0.69 -14.86 21.02
CA ASP A 28 0.58 -14.91 20.30
C ASP A 28 0.44 -15.89 19.12
N ASP A 29 -0.56 -15.66 18.26
CA ASP A 29 -0.76 -16.41 17.02
C ASP A 29 0.24 -16.01 15.93
N CYS A 30 1.41 -15.56 16.34
CA CYS A 30 2.59 -15.54 15.52
C CYS A 30 3.08 -16.96 15.34
N PHE A 31 2.62 -17.65 14.32
CA PHE A 31 3.13 -18.98 13.99
C PHE A 31 4.63 -18.88 13.69
N TYR A 32 5.43 -19.58 14.50
CA TYR A 32 6.81 -19.88 14.13
C TYR A 32 6.77 -20.70 12.86
N LEU A 33 7.21 -20.10 11.77
CA LEU A 33 7.24 -20.74 10.47
C LEU A 33 8.50 -21.62 10.40
N THR A 34 8.36 -22.82 9.93
CA THR A 34 9.49 -23.65 9.50
C THR A 34 10.06 -23.07 8.20
N ASP A 35 11.28 -23.43 7.81
CA ASP A 35 11.90 -22.97 6.56
C ASP A 35 11.23 -23.55 5.29
N GLU A 36 10.19 -24.35 5.44
CA GLU A 36 9.48 -24.96 4.32
C GLU A 36 8.66 -23.90 3.57
N VAL A 37 8.90 -23.76 2.28
CA VAL A 37 8.10 -22.96 1.37
C VAL A 37 7.56 -23.80 0.23
N VAL A 38 6.32 -23.53 -0.16
CA VAL A 38 5.67 -24.15 -1.32
C VAL A 38 5.16 -23.09 -2.27
N THR A 39 5.02 -23.46 -3.54
CA THR A 39 4.43 -22.60 -4.55
C THR A 39 3.11 -23.18 -5.00
N LYS A 40 2.04 -22.35 -4.93
CA LYS A 40 0.71 -22.71 -5.43
C LYS A 40 0.32 -21.76 -6.55
N LYS A 41 -0.27 -22.29 -7.63
CA LYS A 41 -0.76 -21.51 -8.77
C LYS A 41 -2.27 -21.64 -8.87
N TYR A 42 -2.92 -20.48 -9.03
CA TYR A 42 -4.38 -20.38 -9.13
C TYR A 42 -4.75 -19.67 -10.43
N PRO A 43 -5.61 -20.30 -11.29
CA PRO A 43 -6.26 -19.58 -12.36
C PRO A 43 -7.24 -18.56 -11.75
N LEU A 44 -7.39 -17.42 -12.39
CA LEU A 44 -8.24 -16.35 -11.89
C LEU A 44 -9.24 -15.92 -12.97
N ASP A 45 -10.40 -15.47 -12.52
CA ASP A 45 -11.40 -14.81 -13.35
C ASP A 45 -10.88 -13.49 -13.93
N ASP A 46 -11.67 -12.85 -14.79
CA ASP A 46 -11.30 -11.60 -15.44
C ASP A 46 -11.15 -10.44 -14.43
N PHE A 47 -9.92 -9.94 -14.29
CA PHE A 47 -9.61 -8.76 -13.48
C PHE A 47 -8.62 -7.83 -14.19
N ASN A 48 -8.64 -6.56 -13.79
CA ASN A 48 -7.69 -5.54 -14.21
C ASN A 48 -7.35 -4.58 -13.06
N GLN A 49 -7.70 -4.92 -11.83
CA GLN A 49 -7.36 -4.18 -10.62
C GLN A 49 -6.80 -5.16 -9.60
N LEU A 50 -5.75 -4.72 -8.90
CA LEU A 50 -5.15 -5.44 -7.77
C LEU A 50 -5.37 -4.66 -6.48
N GLU A 51 -5.76 -5.34 -5.43
CA GLU A 51 -5.81 -4.82 -4.07
C GLU A 51 -5.18 -5.86 -3.14
N THR A 52 -4.22 -5.44 -2.31
CA THR A 52 -3.62 -6.35 -1.32
C THR A 52 -3.45 -5.70 0.03
N PHE A 53 -3.76 -6.49 1.06
CA PHE A 53 -3.60 -6.19 2.48
C PHE A 53 -2.54 -7.09 3.13
N VAL A 54 -1.81 -7.84 2.31
CA VAL A 54 -0.83 -8.84 2.73
C VAL A 54 0.57 -8.32 2.47
N PRO A 55 1.44 -8.22 3.48
CA PRO A 55 2.85 -7.88 3.30
C PRO A 55 3.57 -8.90 2.42
N GLY A 56 4.50 -8.44 1.57
CA GLY A 56 5.26 -9.35 0.72
C GLY A 56 5.85 -8.74 -0.54
N GLU A 57 6.39 -9.59 -1.39
CA GLU A 57 6.92 -9.22 -2.69
C GLU A 57 5.91 -9.57 -3.80
N TYR A 58 5.54 -8.60 -4.60
CA TYR A 58 4.59 -8.75 -5.69
C TYR A 58 5.26 -8.42 -7.02
N THR A 59 5.14 -9.31 -7.98
CA THR A 59 5.57 -9.06 -9.36
C THR A 59 4.35 -9.13 -10.28
N LEU A 60 4.06 -8.04 -10.97
CA LEU A 60 3.00 -7.97 -11.96
C LEU A 60 3.62 -8.11 -13.34
N LYS A 61 3.14 -9.09 -14.12
CA LYS A 61 3.60 -9.41 -15.47
C LYS A 61 2.47 -9.35 -16.48
N GLN A 62 2.76 -8.83 -17.66
CA GLN A 62 1.80 -8.95 -18.74
C GLN A 62 1.76 -10.37 -19.30
N GLY A 63 0.56 -10.87 -19.58
CA GLY A 63 0.36 -12.16 -20.23
C GLY A 63 -1.10 -12.33 -20.66
N SER A 64 -1.35 -13.24 -21.61
CA SER A 64 -2.69 -13.49 -22.14
C SER A 64 -3.64 -14.17 -21.13
N THR A 65 -3.08 -14.94 -20.20
CA THR A 65 -3.81 -15.65 -19.15
C THR A 65 -3.85 -14.83 -17.87
N ARG A 66 -4.83 -15.11 -17.00
CA ARG A 66 -4.91 -14.51 -15.67
C ARG A 66 -4.61 -15.59 -14.65
N SER A 67 -3.57 -15.37 -13.87
CA SER A 67 -3.18 -16.29 -12.81
C SER A 67 -2.43 -15.57 -11.71
N ILE A 68 -2.46 -16.17 -10.54
CA ILE A 68 -1.55 -15.83 -9.46
C ILE A 68 -0.75 -17.08 -9.08
N GLU A 69 0.55 -16.90 -8.95
CA GLU A 69 1.48 -17.90 -8.43
C GLU A 69 2.05 -17.37 -7.12
N ILE A 70 1.80 -18.07 -6.02
CA ILE A 70 2.14 -17.62 -4.69
C ILE A 70 3.11 -18.61 -4.07
N THR A 71 4.23 -18.09 -3.59
CA THR A 71 5.25 -18.83 -2.86
C THR A 71 5.27 -18.36 -1.40
N GLY A 72 5.19 -19.29 -0.45
CA GLY A 72 5.21 -19.01 0.97
C GLY A 72 5.05 -20.28 1.81
N HIS A 73 4.99 -20.11 3.13
CA HIS A 73 4.79 -21.22 4.05
C HIS A 73 3.39 -21.85 3.83
N PRO A 74 3.25 -23.21 3.84
CA PRO A 74 1.99 -23.90 3.53
C PRO A 74 0.80 -23.41 4.35
N ARG A 75 0.92 -23.37 5.68
CA ARG A 75 -0.15 -22.88 6.59
C ARG A 75 -0.58 -21.46 6.29
N TYR A 76 0.39 -20.62 5.90
CA TYR A 76 0.12 -19.27 5.52
C TYR A 76 -0.70 -19.18 4.24
N LEU A 77 -0.31 -19.96 3.21
CA LEU A 77 -1.03 -20.02 1.95
C LEU A 77 -2.46 -20.56 2.12
N ASP A 78 -2.69 -21.45 3.08
CA ASP A 78 -4.02 -21.99 3.39
C ASP A 78 -4.95 -20.97 4.08
N SER A 79 -4.40 -19.93 4.69
CA SER A 79 -5.15 -18.83 5.30
C SER A 79 -5.45 -17.67 4.37
N LEU A 80 -4.83 -17.65 3.18
CA LEU A 80 -5.04 -16.59 2.20
C LEU A 80 -6.42 -16.66 1.55
N SER A 81 -6.98 -15.50 1.30
CA SER A 81 -8.10 -15.31 0.40
C SER A 81 -7.63 -14.53 -0.82
N ASN A 82 -7.78 -15.11 -2.00
CA ASN A 82 -7.48 -14.52 -3.31
C ASN A 82 -8.75 -14.58 -4.16
N GLN A 83 -9.57 -13.55 -4.07
CA GLN A 83 -10.89 -13.51 -4.72
C GLN A 83 -10.95 -12.41 -5.77
N VAL A 84 -11.62 -12.70 -6.87
CA VAL A 84 -11.94 -11.71 -7.89
C VAL A 84 -13.39 -11.28 -7.75
N TYR A 85 -13.60 -9.99 -7.53
CA TYR A 85 -14.92 -9.39 -7.51
C TYR A 85 -14.92 -8.03 -8.24
N ASN A 86 -15.87 -7.80 -9.12
CA ASN A 86 -15.97 -6.57 -9.92
C ASN A 86 -14.66 -6.20 -10.64
N LYS A 87 -14.02 -7.17 -11.29
CA LYS A 87 -12.70 -7.02 -11.96
C LYS A 87 -11.56 -6.62 -11.05
N ARG A 88 -11.67 -6.83 -9.76
CA ARG A 88 -10.64 -6.58 -8.76
C ARG A 88 -10.22 -7.90 -8.12
N LEU A 89 -8.95 -8.24 -8.24
CA LEU A 89 -8.31 -9.28 -7.44
C LEU A 89 -8.00 -8.69 -6.08
N SER A 90 -8.59 -9.23 -5.01
CA SER A 90 -8.31 -8.88 -3.63
C SER A 90 -7.54 -10.01 -2.96
N ILE A 91 -6.39 -9.67 -2.37
CA ILE A 91 -5.54 -10.60 -1.63
C ILE A 91 -5.56 -10.17 -0.17
N SER A 92 -6.08 -11.04 0.69
CA SER A 92 -6.19 -10.80 2.13
C SER A 92 -5.83 -12.04 2.91
N ASN A 93 -5.58 -11.90 4.20
CA ASN A 93 -5.33 -13.00 5.10
C ASN A 93 -6.30 -12.96 6.29
N ARG A 94 -6.69 -14.12 6.80
CA ARG A 94 -7.55 -14.24 7.99
C ARG A 94 -6.81 -13.98 9.30
N PHE A 95 -5.49 -14.20 9.32
CA PHE A 95 -4.67 -14.04 10.52
C PHE A 95 -3.70 -12.87 10.34
N PRO A 96 -3.43 -12.09 11.41
CA PRO A 96 -2.44 -11.03 11.35
C PRO A 96 -1.06 -11.62 11.03
N PHE A 97 -0.28 -10.87 10.28
CA PHE A 97 1.11 -11.21 9.98
C PHE A 97 2.00 -10.85 11.15
N CYS A 98 2.86 -11.79 11.56
CA CYS A 98 4.06 -11.45 12.27
C CYS A 98 5.07 -10.93 11.23
N GLU A 99 5.41 -9.66 11.31
CA GLU A 99 6.09 -8.90 10.25
C GLU A 99 7.44 -9.46 9.79
N ASP A 100 8.08 -10.35 10.55
CA ASP A 100 9.50 -10.64 10.36
C ASP A 100 9.84 -12.02 9.76
N ASN A 101 8.89 -12.94 9.54
CA ASN A 101 9.26 -14.33 9.33
C ASN A 101 8.68 -15.08 8.12
N ALA A 102 7.88 -14.49 7.26
CA ALA A 102 7.32 -15.26 6.14
C ALA A 102 7.73 -14.69 4.80
N PRO A 103 8.57 -15.41 4.02
CA PRO A 103 8.76 -15.07 2.62
C PRO A 103 7.42 -15.27 1.88
N PHE A 104 6.72 -14.18 1.62
CA PHE A 104 5.54 -14.19 0.76
C PHE A 104 5.91 -13.55 -0.56
N LYS A 105 5.81 -14.32 -1.65
CA LYS A 105 6.02 -13.82 -3.01
C LYS A 105 4.82 -14.17 -3.87
N ALA A 106 4.32 -13.21 -4.61
CA ALA A 106 3.23 -13.41 -5.55
C ALA A 106 3.62 -12.91 -6.94
N VAL A 107 3.51 -13.76 -7.93
CA VAL A 107 3.62 -13.41 -9.35
C VAL A 107 2.22 -13.39 -9.93
N ILE A 108 1.78 -12.23 -10.39
CA ILE A 108 0.44 -11.98 -10.91
C ILE A 108 0.55 -11.70 -12.40
N THR A 109 -0.06 -12.57 -13.21
CA THR A 109 -0.08 -12.45 -14.68
C THR A 109 -1.46 -11.99 -15.13
N LEU A 110 -1.51 -10.95 -15.97
CA LEU A 110 -2.76 -10.42 -16.51
C LEU A 110 -2.50 -9.62 -17.80
N PRO A 111 -3.48 -9.49 -18.72
CA PRO A 111 -3.24 -8.79 -19.99
C PRO A 111 -3.23 -7.26 -19.84
N LYS A 112 -4.00 -6.71 -18.92
CA LYS A 112 -4.10 -5.26 -18.66
C LYS A 112 -4.28 -4.98 -17.18
N ILE A 113 -3.62 -3.93 -16.68
CA ILE A 113 -3.78 -3.44 -15.31
C ILE A 113 -4.20 -1.97 -15.34
N LYS A 114 -5.26 -1.62 -14.60
CA LYS A 114 -5.80 -0.27 -14.50
C LYS A 114 -5.59 0.35 -13.12
N LYS A 115 -5.59 -0.48 -12.08
CA LYS A 115 -5.46 0.01 -10.70
C LYS A 115 -4.70 -0.97 -9.83
N ILE A 116 -3.82 -0.41 -9.00
CA ILE A 116 -3.06 -1.12 -7.97
C ILE A 116 -3.30 -0.41 -6.65
N LEU A 117 -3.73 -1.14 -5.62
CA LEU A 117 -3.85 -0.67 -4.26
C LEU A 117 -3.06 -1.61 -3.36
N ILE A 118 -2.07 -1.07 -2.68
CA ILE A 118 -1.22 -1.78 -1.72
C ILE A 118 -1.39 -1.14 -0.34
N ASP A 119 -2.02 -1.87 0.56
CA ASP A 119 -2.24 -1.43 1.95
C ASP A 119 -1.54 -2.37 2.94
N ALA A 120 -0.29 -2.68 2.66
CA ALA A 120 0.59 -3.48 3.50
C ALA A 120 2.06 -3.16 3.17
N LYS A 121 2.96 -3.37 4.14
CA LYS A 121 4.42 -3.23 3.94
C LYS A 121 4.89 -4.20 2.84
N SER A 122 5.03 -3.73 1.62
CA SER A 122 5.25 -4.58 0.45
C SER A 122 6.23 -3.98 -0.54
N LYS A 123 6.90 -4.85 -1.29
CA LYS A 123 7.67 -4.49 -2.46
C LYS A 123 6.93 -4.94 -3.72
N VAL A 124 6.63 -4.02 -4.60
CA VAL A 124 5.90 -4.30 -5.84
C VAL A 124 6.77 -3.97 -7.04
N THR A 125 6.82 -4.86 -8.01
CA THR A 125 7.49 -4.64 -9.29
C THR A 125 6.47 -4.80 -10.42
N ILE A 126 6.40 -3.80 -11.28
CA ILE A 126 5.63 -3.88 -12.53
C ILE A 126 6.64 -4.16 -13.65
N GLU A 127 6.52 -5.34 -14.29
CA GLU A 127 7.33 -5.74 -15.42
C GLU A 127 6.54 -5.58 -16.72
N ASP A 128 7.21 -5.16 -17.76
CA ASP A 128 6.84 -5.18 -19.17
C ASP A 128 5.33 -5.18 -19.52
N PHE A 129 4.67 -4.06 -19.31
CA PHE A 129 3.30 -3.86 -19.78
C PHE A 129 3.29 -2.98 -21.03
N GLU A 130 2.60 -3.43 -22.07
CA GLU A 130 2.38 -2.71 -23.33
C GLU A 130 0.89 -2.49 -23.59
N ASN A 131 0.57 -1.49 -24.41
CA ASN A 131 -0.79 -1.17 -24.84
C ASN A 131 -1.75 -0.89 -23.67
N GLN A 132 -1.23 -0.19 -22.65
CA GLN A 132 -2.02 0.24 -21.49
C GLN A 132 -2.58 1.66 -21.75
N GLU A 133 -3.77 1.97 -21.21
CA GLU A 133 -4.41 3.28 -21.40
C GLU A 133 -4.18 4.21 -20.21
N GLU A 134 -4.37 3.68 -19.02
CA GLU A 134 -4.27 4.41 -17.76
C GLU A 134 -3.80 3.50 -16.63
N LEU A 135 -3.12 4.06 -15.63
CA LEU A 135 -2.74 3.35 -14.43
C LEU A 135 -2.95 4.22 -13.20
N GLY A 136 -3.76 3.71 -12.26
CA GLY A 136 -3.89 4.25 -10.90
C GLY A 136 -3.09 3.42 -9.91
N ILE A 137 -2.25 4.07 -9.08
CA ILE A 137 -1.47 3.42 -8.03
C ILE A 137 -1.79 4.11 -6.71
N THR A 138 -2.12 3.34 -5.69
CA THR A 138 -2.26 3.81 -4.31
C THR A 138 -1.40 2.94 -3.40
N LEU A 139 -0.48 3.55 -2.68
CA LEU A 139 0.41 2.88 -1.74
C LEU A 139 0.20 3.41 -0.32
N SER A 140 0.28 2.51 0.67
CA SER A 140 0.26 2.82 2.11
C SER A 140 1.25 1.91 2.86
N LYS A 141 1.45 2.16 4.15
CA LYS A 141 2.15 1.28 5.10
C LYS A 141 3.58 0.91 4.69
N LYS A 142 4.40 1.90 4.38
CA LYS A 142 5.82 1.72 4.03
C LYS A 142 6.05 0.78 2.85
N SER A 143 5.17 0.82 1.85
CA SER A 143 5.32 0.04 0.64
C SER A 143 6.19 0.75 -0.40
N PHE A 144 6.82 -0.05 -1.24
CA PHE A 144 7.67 0.38 -2.34
C PHE A 144 7.16 -0.20 -3.66
N LEU A 145 7.10 0.61 -4.71
CA LEU A 145 6.73 0.15 -6.05
C LEU A 145 7.74 0.65 -7.09
N ASP A 146 8.21 -0.27 -7.91
CA ASP A 146 9.08 0.02 -9.04
C ASP A 146 8.41 -0.31 -10.37
N ILE A 147 8.46 0.63 -11.29
CA ILE A 147 7.91 0.49 -12.65
C ILE A 147 9.09 0.28 -13.59
N ASN A 148 9.26 -0.93 -14.12
CA ASN A 148 10.35 -1.23 -15.05
C ASN A 148 9.99 -0.79 -16.47
N GLN A 149 8.91 -1.34 -17.04
CA GLN A 149 8.42 -0.93 -18.36
C GLN A 149 6.90 -0.83 -18.36
N PHE A 150 6.39 0.29 -18.88
CA PHE A 150 4.94 0.50 -19.00
C PHE A 150 4.67 1.38 -20.22
N LYS A 151 4.20 0.79 -21.32
CA LYS A 151 4.06 1.46 -22.61
C LYS A 151 2.61 1.69 -23.02
N GLY A 152 2.40 2.72 -23.84
CA GLY A 152 1.09 3.05 -24.40
C GLY A 152 0.15 3.78 -23.43
N THR A 153 0.60 4.10 -22.22
CA THR A 153 -0.21 4.80 -21.22
C THR A 153 -0.29 6.30 -21.52
N HIS A 154 -1.49 6.85 -21.38
CA HIS A 154 -1.73 8.29 -21.52
C HIS A 154 -1.83 8.99 -20.17
N LYS A 155 -2.23 8.26 -19.11
CA LYS A 155 -2.53 8.86 -17.81
C LYS A 155 -2.01 8.01 -16.66
N PHE A 156 -1.27 8.64 -15.75
CA PHE A 156 -0.95 8.08 -14.45
C PHE A 156 -1.62 8.88 -13.33
N TYR A 157 -2.18 8.15 -12.38
CA TYR A 157 -2.62 8.66 -11.09
C TYR A 157 -1.86 7.93 -9.98
N MET A 158 -1.11 8.64 -9.16
CA MET A 158 -0.33 8.08 -8.07
C MET A 158 -0.72 8.73 -6.76
N GLN A 159 -1.07 7.92 -5.77
CA GLN A 159 -1.33 8.35 -4.40
C GLN A 159 -0.38 7.61 -3.46
N LEU A 160 0.45 8.37 -2.77
CA LEU A 160 1.42 7.89 -1.80
C LEU A 160 0.98 8.35 -0.41
N ARG A 161 0.81 7.42 0.50
CA ARG A 161 0.46 7.69 1.89
C ARG A 161 1.59 7.22 2.79
N GLU A 162 1.78 7.91 3.91
CA GLU A 162 2.82 7.58 4.88
C GLU A 162 4.22 7.60 4.24
N ASP A 163 5.11 6.72 4.67
CA ASP A 163 6.48 6.55 4.16
C ASP A 163 6.48 5.52 3.01
N THR A 164 5.92 5.90 1.86
CA THR A 164 5.86 5.04 0.68
C THR A 164 6.70 5.60 -0.46
N LYS A 165 7.13 4.72 -1.37
CA LYS A 165 7.97 5.13 -2.49
C LYS A 165 7.52 4.50 -3.81
N ILE A 166 7.46 5.34 -4.84
CA ILE A 166 7.31 4.91 -6.24
C ILE A 166 8.54 5.36 -7.03
N THR A 167 9.12 4.45 -7.81
CA THR A 167 10.23 4.75 -8.72
C THR A 167 9.97 4.17 -10.11
N SER A 168 10.69 4.70 -11.09
CA SER A 168 10.87 4.07 -12.39
C SER A 168 12.36 4.09 -12.72
N ASN A 169 12.96 2.92 -12.84
CA ASN A 169 14.39 2.78 -13.12
C ASN A 169 14.71 2.91 -14.61
N THR A 170 13.72 2.73 -15.46
CA THR A 170 13.84 2.89 -16.92
C THR A 170 13.00 4.04 -17.42
N PRO A 171 13.44 4.78 -18.45
CA PRO A 171 12.60 5.79 -19.07
C PRO A 171 11.32 5.19 -19.64
N LEU A 172 10.18 5.74 -19.25
CA LEU A 172 8.88 5.39 -19.83
C LEU A 172 8.58 6.26 -21.06
N ASP A 173 7.62 5.82 -21.87
CA ASP A 173 7.10 6.64 -22.95
C ASP A 173 6.47 7.93 -22.39
N LYS A 174 6.48 9.00 -23.21
CA LYS A 174 5.85 10.26 -22.82
C LYS A 174 4.35 10.10 -22.66
N ILE A 175 3.83 10.46 -21.48
CA ILE A 175 2.41 10.43 -21.14
C ILE A 175 1.77 11.81 -21.25
N ASP A 176 0.45 11.85 -21.39
CA ASP A 176 -0.28 13.12 -21.48
C ASP A 176 -0.48 13.77 -20.10
N SER A 177 -0.73 12.97 -19.07
CA SER A 177 -1.01 13.46 -17.72
C SER A 177 -0.46 12.58 -16.63
N LEU A 178 0.24 13.22 -15.67
CA LEU A 178 0.64 12.63 -14.40
C LEU A 178 -0.02 13.40 -13.26
N LYS A 179 -0.84 12.74 -12.45
CA LYS A 179 -1.39 13.29 -11.22
C LYS A 179 -0.79 12.58 -10.01
N VAL A 180 -0.23 13.34 -9.09
CA VAL A 180 0.41 12.83 -7.87
C VAL A 180 -0.23 13.45 -6.64
N VAL A 181 -0.57 12.61 -5.68
CA VAL A 181 -1.02 13.03 -4.35
C VAL A 181 -0.11 12.35 -3.32
N ILE A 182 0.52 13.13 -2.45
CA ILE A 182 1.36 12.64 -1.37
C ILE A 182 0.77 13.11 -0.04
N GLU A 183 0.50 12.15 0.86
CA GLU A 183 -0.02 12.37 2.21
C GLU A 183 0.99 11.79 3.21
N GLY A 184 1.75 12.65 3.89
CA GLY A 184 2.84 12.26 4.79
C GLY A 184 4.23 12.41 4.17
N ASP A 185 5.08 11.39 4.31
CA ASP A 185 6.50 11.40 3.93
C ASP A 185 6.79 10.62 2.62
N GLY A 186 5.75 10.40 1.80
CA GLY A 186 5.87 9.65 0.54
C GLY A 186 6.88 10.25 -0.45
N HIS A 187 7.51 9.38 -1.25
CA HIS A 187 8.53 9.76 -2.23
C HIS A 187 8.18 9.26 -3.64
N LEU A 188 8.11 10.15 -4.59
CA LEU A 188 8.06 9.82 -6.02
C LEU A 188 9.41 10.13 -6.71
N GLY A 189 10.09 9.10 -7.21
CA GLY A 189 11.23 9.21 -8.11
C GLY A 189 10.77 9.13 -9.57
N GLY A 190 10.20 10.22 -10.09
CA GLY A 190 9.49 10.26 -11.37
C GLY A 190 10.26 10.89 -12.53
N PHE A 191 11.59 11.10 -12.45
CA PHE A 191 12.36 11.67 -13.57
C PHE A 191 12.31 10.84 -14.86
N ASN A 192 12.10 9.55 -14.74
CA ASN A 192 11.93 8.63 -15.88
C ASN A 192 10.48 8.51 -16.37
N ILE A 193 9.56 9.35 -15.86
CA ILE A 193 8.15 9.39 -16.26
C ILE A 193 7.86 10.76 -16.92
N PRO A 194 8.24 10.95 -18.20
CA PRO A 194 8.02 12.22 -18.89
C PRO A 194 6.51 12.44 -19.14
N ALA A 195 5.97 13.56 -18.66
CA ALA A 195 4.56 13.90 -18.81
C ALA A 195 4.36 15.31 -19.37
N LYS A 196 3.42 15.49 -20.31
CA LYS A 196 3.06 16.82 -20.82
C LYS A 196 2.53 17.70 -19.70
N ASN A 197 1.54 17.18 -18.95
CA ASN A 197 0.90 17.90 -17.86
C ASN A 197 1.10 17.14 -16.54
N VAL A 198 1.67 17.81 -15.55
CA VAL A 198 1.91 17.27 -14.22
C VAL A 198 1.13 18.08 -13.20
N ALA A 199 0.35 17.40 -12.37
CA ALA A 199 -0.37 18.00 -11.24
C ALA A 199 0.04 17.27 -9.93
N ILE A 200 0.55 18.03 -8.96
CA ILE A 200 1.07 17.52 -7.70
C ILE A 200 0.33 18.19 -6.55
N SER A 201 -0.10 17.39 -5.59
CA SER A 201 -0.63 17.86 -4.31
C SER A 201 0.09 17.14 -3.19
N ILE A 202 0.77 17.87 -2.30
CA ILE A 202 1.50 17.30 -1.16
C ILE A 202 0.95 17.89 0.14
N LEU A 203 0.59 16.98 1.06
CA LEU A 203 0.22 17.30 2.44
C LEU A 203 1.22 16.60 3.37
N GLY A 204 2.21 17.33 3.86
CA GLY A 204 3.26 16.78 4.75
C GLY A 204 4.67 17.18 4.33
N LYS A 205 5.62 16.22 4.45
CA LYS A 205 7.06 16.42 4.18
C LYS A 205 7.57 15.60 3.00
N GLY A 206 6.67 15.04 2.21
CA GLY A 206 7.02 14.18 1.07
C GLY A 206 7.97 14.85 0.08
N TYR A 207 8.59 14.04 -0.77
CA TYR A 207 9.51 14.48 -1.82
C TYR A 207 9.06 13.96 -3.18
N CYS A 208 9.07 14.82 -4.18
CA CYS A 208 8.54 14.48 -5.50
C CYS A 208 9.51 14.93 -6.60
N GLU A 209 10.04 13.97 -7.34
CA GLU A 209 10.77 14.20 -8.59
C GLU A 209 9.85 13.95 -9.79
N VAL A 210 9.83 14.85 -10.74
CA VAL A 210 9.00 14.73 -11.95
C VAL A 210 9.75 15.21 -13.19
N ASN A 211 9.28 14.77 -14.34
CA ASN A 211 9.72 15.25 -15.65
C ASN A 211 8.52 15.90 -16.35
N ALA A 212 8.29 17.19 -16.07
CA ALA A 212 7.18 17.95 -16.63
C ALA A 212 7.63 18.66 -17.91
N ILE A 213 6.89 18.46 -19.01
CA ILE A 213 7.29 18.98 -20.33
C ILE A 213 6.62 20.31 -20.64
N GLU A 214 5.29 20.42 -20.45
CA GLU A 214 4.52 21.60 -20.86
C GLU A 214 3.99 22.37 -19.65
N LYS A 215 3.36 21.70 -18.69
CA LYS A 215 2.72 22.32 -17.52
C LYS A 215 3.04 21.58 -16.24
N LEU A 216 3.34 22.35 -15.21
CA LEU A 216 3.54 21.86 -13.84
C LEU A 216 2.66 22.66 -12.88
N HIS A 217 1.69 21.98 -12.27
CA HIS A 217 0.83 22.54 -11.23
C HIS A 217 1.18 21.89 -9.89
N VAL A 218 1.59 22.68 -8.91
CA VAL A 218 2.03 22.19 -7.61
C VAL A 218 1.27 22.90 -6.50
N VAL A 219 0.70 22.09 -5.60
CA VAL A 219 0.10 22.55 -4.35
C VAL A 219 0.83 21.86 -3.19
N ILE A 220 1.47 22.62 -2.31
CA ILE A 220 2.17 22.10 -1.14
C ILE A 220 1.53 22.69 0.12
N LYS A 221 1.15 21.80 1.06
CA LYS A 221 0.75 22.14 2.42
C LYS A 221 1.70 21.42 3.39
N GLY A 222 2.80 22.10 3.75
CA GLY A 222 3.87 21.53 4.58
C GLY A 222 5.26 21.87 4.12
N ASP A 223 6.24 21.01 4.42
CA ASP A 223 7.67 21.26 4.22
C ASP A 223 8.25 20.39 3.07
N ALA A 224 7.41 20.01 2.13
CA ALA A 224 7.77 19.15 1.01
C ALA A 224 8.51 19.89 -0.11
N ASN A 225 9.35 19.17 -0.85
CA ASN A 225 10.04 19.70 -2.01
C ASN A 225 9.64 18.94 -3.28
N VAL A 226 9.48 19.70 -4.37
CA VAL A 226 9.28 19.16 -5.71
C VAL A 226 10.46 19.54 -6.58
N VAL A 227 11.05 18.56 -7.26
CA VAL A 227 12.12 18.78 -8.24
C VAL A 227 11.61 18.38 -9.61
N SER A 228 11.64 19.31 -10.56
CA SER A 228 11.22 19.05 -11.93
C SER A 228 12.38 19.10 -12.91
N LYS A 229 12.47 18.11 -13.80
CA LYS A 229 13.23 18.25 -15.04
C LYS A 229 12.45 19.09 -16.04
N GLY A 230 13.18 19.77 -16.92
CA GLY A 230 12.59 20.60 -17.97
C GLY A 230 12.15 22.00 -17.48
N MET A 231 11.61 22.79 -18.39
CA MET A 231 11.18 24.18 -18.16
C MET A 231 9.68 24.33 -18.47
N PRO A 232 8.79 23.66 -17.72
CA PRO A 232 7.36 23.74 -17.93
C PRO A 232 6.80 25.10 -17.49
N SER A 233 5.64 25.47 -18.00
CA SER A 233 4.87 26.55 -17.41
C SER A 233 4.44 26.17 -15.98
N LEU A 234 4.95 26.90 -14.97
CA LEU A 234 4.73 26.60 -13.57
C LEU A 234 3.57 27.40 -12.98
N TYR A 235 2.65 26.70 -12.33
CA TYR A 235 1.73 27.26 -11.35
C TYR A 235 1.99 26.61 -9.99
N LYS A 236 2.28 27.41 -8.94
CA LYS A 236 2.51 26.89 -7.61
C LYS A 236 1.70 27.63 -6.54
N SER A 237 1.20 26.88 -5.55
CA SER A 237 0.57 27.37 -4.32
C SER A 237 1.20 26.65 -3.14
N ILE A 238 1.91 27.36 -2.27
CA ILE A 238 2.68 26.76 -1.19
C ILE A 238 2.29 27.40 0.13
N THR A 239 1.98 26.54 1.10
CA THR A 239 1.77 26.91 2.51
C THR A 239 2.70 26.06 3.37
N GLY A 240 3.74 26.67 3.95
CA GLY A 240 4.80 26.01 4.69
C GLY A 240 6.18 26.38 4.16
N ARG A 241 7.19 25.52 4.39
CA ARG A 241 8.61 25.79 4.05
C ARG A 241 9.08 25.04 2.79
N GLY A 242 8.19 24.28 2.17
CA GLY A 242 8.52 23.58 0.92
C GLY A 242 8.74 24.50 -0.27
N ASP A 243 9.34 23.99 -1.36
CA ASP A 243 9.50 24.73 -2.60
C ASP A 243 9.55 23.83 -3.85
N VAL A 244 9.61 24.48 -5.02
CA VAL A 244 9.74 23.82 -6.33
C VAL A 244 11.08 24.22 -6.93
N TYR A 245 11.88 23.23 -7.29
CA TYR A 245 13.19 23.40 -7.89
C TYR A 245 13.21 22.83 -9.31
N PHE A 246 14.05 23.42 -10.16
CA PHE A 246 14.30 22.91 -11.51
C PHE A 246 15.70 22.31 -11.60
N LYS A 247 15.79 21.19 -12.32
CA LYS A 247 17.03 20.49 -12.58
C LYS A 247 17.22 20.37 -14.10
N ASP A 248 18.37 20.73 -14.58
CA ASP A 248 18.81 20.55 -15.95
C ASP A 248 18.99 19.07 -16.32
#